data_9e3bd7e9f3fd42875f4f37ea4df17892
#
_entry.id   9e3bd7e9f3fd42875f4f37ea4df17892
#
_cell.length_a   1.000
_cell.length_b   1.000
_cell.length_c   1.000
_cell.angle_alpha   90.00
_cell.angle_beta   90.00
_cell.angle_gamma   90.00
#
_symmetry.space_group_name_H-M   'P 1'
#
loop_
_entity.id
_entity.type
_entity.pdbx_description
1 polymer ?
#
loop_
_entity_poly.entity_id
_entity_poly.type
_entity_poly.pdbx_seq_one_letter_code
_entity_poly.pdbx_strand_id
1 'polypeptide(L)'
;EKKIPSWKNNVVLGLRYTLLEEPYRGWIADGSLDWLWKIAEEEKIPISMLVTDSLVELQNIAERYPELRLTIDHLGGRGGNTTLKDNEAMEHMPNLLKLARYSNVAVKATGAPGYSGEAYPYPIMQGYLEQIYDAFGPHRTFWGTDITKMPCSWTECITMFTEEARWLNKNDRALVMGDAICAWWGWDRSNTL
;
A
#
# COMPACT_ATOMS: atom_id res chain seq x y z
N GLU A 1 0.68 -22.65 -9.62
CA GLU A 1 0.20 -22.03 -10.87
C GLU A 1 -1.23 -22.45 -11.21
N LYS A 2 -1.51 -23.72 -11.45
CA LYS A 2 -2.82 -24.23 -11.90
C LYS A 2 -4.00 -23.96 -10.93
N LYS A 3 -3.75 -23.60 -9.68
CA LYS A 3 -4.79 -23.36 -8.67
C LYS A 3 -5.20 -21.89 -8.53
N ILE A 4 -4.39 -20.95 -8.97
CA ILE A 4 -4.64 -19.53 -8.76
C ILE A 4 -5.98 -19.06 -9.38
N PRO A 5 -6.34 -19.42 -10.62
CA PRO A 5 -7.62 -19.02 -11.19
C PRO A 5 -8.84 -19.41 -10.37
N SER A 6 -8.74 -20.55 -9.64
CA SER A 6 -9.85 -21.03 -8.81
C SER A 6 -9.96 -20.29 -7.46
N TRP A 7 -9.00 -19.48 -7.07
CA TRP A 7 -9.01 -18.76 -5.79
C TRP A 7 -9.84 -17.48 -5.84
N LYS A 8 -9.94 -16.87 -7.03
CA LYS A 8 -10.75 -15.67 -7.18
C LYS A 8 -12.22 -16.01 -7.07
N ASN A 9 -12.82 -15.58 -5.99
CA ASN A 9 -14.25 -15.77 -5.68
C ASN A 9 -14.71 -14.64 -4.75
N ASN A 10 -15.96 -14.66 -4.31
CA ASN A 10 -16.52 -13.63 -3.42
C ASN A 10 -15.81 -13.50 -2.04
N VAL A 11 -14.97 -14.47 -1.68
CA VAL A 11 -14.25 -14.50 -0.39
C VAL A 11 -12.78 -14.07 -0.55
N VAL A 12 -12.13 -14.50 -1.66
CA VAL A 12 -10.73 -14.15 -1.94
C VAL A 12 -10.68 -13.03 -2.97
N LEU A 13 -10.35 -11.82 -2.53
CA LEU A 13 -10.29 -10.63 -3.38
C LEU A 13 -8.94 -10.47 -4.09
N GLY A 14 -7.87 -11.01 -3.54
CA GLY A 14 -6.52 -10.86 -4.08
C GLY A 14 -5.47 -11.59 -3.26
N LEU A 15 -4.20 -11.33 -3.58
CA LEU A 15 -3.05 -11.95 -2.93
C LEU A 15 -2.26 -10.91 -2.15
N ARG A 16 -1.53 -11.35 -1.11
CA ARG A 16 -0.59 -10.52 -0.38
C ARG A 16 0.73 -11.24 -0.14
N TYR A 17 1.83 -10.55 -0.41
CA TYR A 17 3.18 -11.05 -0.19
C TYR A 17 3.95 -10.12 0.76
N THR A 18 4.75 -10.73 1.64
CA THR A 18 5.76 -10.04 2.46
C THR A 18 7.13 -10.50 2.00
N LEU A 19 7.91 -9.59 1.43
CA LEU A 19 9.20 -9.88 0.78
C LEU A 19 10.34 -9.08 1.43
N LEU A 20 10.36 -9.04 2.77
CA LEU A 20 11.38 -8.30 3.54
C LEU A 20 12.55 -9.16 4.00
N GLU A 21 12.34 -10.46 4.12
CA GLU A 21 13.31 -11.39 4.72
C GLU A 21 13.67 -12.50 3.75
N GLU A 22 14.84 -13.07 3.95
CA GLU A 22 15.29 -14.24 3.18
C GLU A 22 14.43 -15.49 3.50
N PRO A 23 14.16 -16.34 2.51
CA PRO A 23 14.61 -16.26 1.11
C PRO A 23 13.72 -15.37 0.22
N TYR A 24 12.68 -14.78 0.74
CA TYR A 24 11.62 -14.11 -0.04
C TYR A 24 12.04 -12.72 -0.59
N ARG A 25 13.01 -12.09 0.05
CA ARG A 25 13.46 -10.73 -0.27
C ARG A 25 13.96 -10.60 -1.72
N GLY A 26 14.63 -11.60 -2.24
CA GLY A 26 15.16 -11.62 -3.60
C GLY A 26 14.17 -12.02 -4.70
N TRP A 27 12.97 -12.51 -4.39
CA TRP A 27 12.09 -13.19 -5.35
C TRP A 27 11.60 -12.32 -6.52
N ILE A 28 11.59 -11.01 -6.39
CA ILE A 28 11.30 -10.11 -7.50
C ILE A 28 12.51 -10.01 -8.42
N ALA A 29 13.70 -9.80 -7.85
CA ALA A 29 14.92 -9.59 -8.61
C ALA A 29 15.42 -10.86 -9.32
N ASP A 30 15.25 -12.04 -8.72
CA ASP A 30 15.70 -13.33 -9.28
C ASP A 30 14.68 -14.01 -10.21
N GLY A 31 13.50 -13.39 -10.40
CA GLY A 31 12.45 -13.92 -11.27
C GLY A 31 11.62 -15.05 -10.67
N SER A 32 11.78 -15.39 -9.39
CA SER A 32 11.00 -16.45 -8.72
C SER A 32 9.49 -16.21 -8.77
N LEU A 33 9.06 -14.96 -8.92
CA LEU A 33 7.65 -14.58 -9.04
C LEU A 33 7.19 -14.29 -10.48
N ASP A 34 8.03 -14.46 -11.50
CA ASP A 34 7.67 -14.12 -12.89
C ASP A 34 6.45 -14.87 -13.41
N TRP A 35 6.28 -16.11 -12.97
CA TRP A 35 5.11 -16.91 -13.29
C TRP A 35 3.80 -16.33 -12.73
N LEU A 36 3.89 -15.56 -11.63
CA LEU A 36 2.73 -15.02 -10.92
C LEU A 36 2.15 -13.79 -11.64
N TRP A 37 3.01 -12.89 -12.11
CA TRP A 37 2.58 -11.60 -12.64
C TRP A 37 1.62 -11.74 -13.81
N LYS A 38 1.98 -12.57 -14.79
CA LYS A 38 1.15 -12.85 -15.96
C LYS A 38 -0.20 -13.45 -15.58
N ILE A 39 -0.22 -14.46 -14.73
CA ILE A 39 -1.46 -15.13 -14.33
C ILE A 39 -2.35 -14.16 -13.54
N ALA A 40 -1.75 -13.37 -12.63
CA ALA A 40 -2.51 -12.42 -11.84
C ALA A 40 -3.12 -11.30 -12.69
N GLU A 41 -2.42 -10.84 -13.74
CA GLU A 41 -2.96 -9.89 -14.71
C GLU A 41 -4.12 -10.48 -15.51
N GLU A 42 -3.93 -11.65 -16.12
CA GLU A 42 -4.93 -12.35 -16.92
C GLU A 42 -6.21 -12.65 -16.13
N GLU A 43 -6.07 -13.07 -14.88
CA GLU A 43 -7.18 -13.40 -13.98
C GLU A 43 -7.70 -12.19 -13.21
N LYS A 44 -7.13 -11.00 -13.42
CA LYS A 44 -7.47 -9.74 -12.72
C LYS A 44 -7.43 -9.88 -11.20
N ILE A 45 -6.39 -10.55 -10.68
CA ILE A 45 -6.17 -10.76 -9.25
C ILE A 45 -5.23 -9.66 -8.74
N PRO A 46 -5.70 -8.71 -7.91
CA PRO A 46 -4.83 -7.67 -7.34
C PRO A 46 -3.80 -8.30 -6.40
N ILE A 47 -2.60 -7.70 -6.36
CA ILE A 47 -1.53 -8.14 -5.47
C ILE A 47 -1.12 -7.00 -4.55
N SER A 48 -1.13 -7.25 -3.24
CA SER A 48 -0.57 -6.36 -2.22
C SER A 48 0.81 -6.84 -1.79
N MET A 49 1.73 -5.91 -1.57
CA MET A 49 3.12 -6.30 -1.29
C MET A 49 3.79 -5.40 -0.26
N LEU A 50 4.49 -6.03 0.67
CA LEU A 50 5.44 -5.39 1.57
C LEU A 50 6.84 -5.64 1.00
N VAL A 51 7.41 -4.64 0.28
CA VAL A 51 8.55 -4.81 -0.64
C VAL A 51 9.55 -3.64 -0.60
N THR A 52 9.82 -3.08 0.57
CA THR A 52 10.64 -1.88 0.72
C THR A 52 11.95 -1.94 -0.07
N ASP A 53 12.62 -3.08 -0.06
CA ASP A 53 13.92 -3.25 -0.71
C ASP A 53 13.85 -3.48 -2.23
N SER A 54 12.65 -3.72 -2.78
CA SER A 54 12.43 -4.04 -4.21
C SER A 54 11.51 -3.03 -4.93
N LEU A 55 11.39 -1.81 -4.39
CA LEU A 55 10.58 -0.76 -5.03
C LEU A 55 11.10 -0.35 -6.41
N VAL A 56 12.40 -0.49 -6.66
CA VAL A 56 13.02 -0.17 -7.96
C VAL A 56 12.67 -1.25 -8.97
N GLU A 57 12.83 -2.51 -8.62
CA GLU A 57 12.50 -3.66 -9.48
C GLU A 57 11.02 -3.71 -9.81
N LEU A 58 10.17 -3.28 -8.87
CA LEU A 58 8.73 -3.26 -9.05
C LEU A 58 8.28 -2.31 -10.18
N GLN A 59 9.08 -1.29 -10.54
CA GLN A 59 8.80 -0.43 -11.69
C GLN A 59 8.73 -1.26 -12.98
N ASN A 60 9.64 -2.20 -13.17
CA ASN A 60 9.67 -3.07 -14.35
C ASN A 60 8.43 -3.98 -14.41
N ILE A 61 7.96 -4.46 -13.26
CA ILE A 61 6.74 -5.27 -13.18
C ILE A 61 5.52 -4.43 -13.52
N ALA A 62 5.40 -3.23 -12.94
CA ALA A 62 4.29 -2.32 -13.21
C ALA A 62 4.20 -1.90 -14.68
N GLU A 63 5.35 -1.67 -15.33
CA GLU A 63 5.43 -1.32 -16.74
C GLU A 63 5.10 -2.49 -17.68
N ARG A 64 5.59 -3.70 -17.34
CA ARG A 64 5.40 -4.90 -18.15
C ARG A 64 3.99 -5.48 -18.06
N TYR A 65 3.30 -5.27 -16.94
CA TYR A 65 1.96 -5.77 -16.66
C TYR A 65 1.01 -4.62 -16.29
N PRO A 66 0.60 -3.78 -17.27
CA PRO A 66 -0.10 -2.53 -17.00
C PRO A 66 -1.53 -2.70 -16.48
N GLU A 67 -2.15 -3.87 -16.69
CA GLU A 67 -3.49 -4.18 -16.13
C GLU A 67 -3.42 -4.86 -14.76
N LEU A 68 -2.23 -5.29 -14.31
CA LEU A 68 -2.03 -5.88 -12.99
C LEU A 68 -2.10 -4.82 -11.91
N ARG A 69 -3.10 -4.89 -11.04
CA ARG A 69 -3.24 -3.97 -9.90
C ARG A 69 -2.28 -4.34 -8.78
N LEU A 70 -1.29 -3.50 -8.55
CA LEU A 70 -0.28 -3.64 -7.49
C LEU A 70 -0.59 -2.66 -6.36
N THR A 71 -0.52 -3.12 -5.12
CA THR A 71 -0.70 -2.28 -3.94
C THR A 71 0.52 -2.38 -3.04
N ILE A 72 1.14 -1.27 -2.73
CA ILE A 72 2.30 -1.22 -1.84
C ILE A 72 1.82 -1.04 -0.41
N ASP A 73 2.20 -1.96 0.47
CA ASP A 73 1.84 -1.91 1.88
C ASP A 73 2.65 -0.85 2.65
N HIS A 74 2.04 -0.27 3.68
CA HIS A 74 2.70 0.52 4.74
C HIS A 74 3.61 1.64 4.21
N LEU A 75 3.09 2.51 3.35
CA LEU A 75 3.84 3.63 2.75
C LEU A 75 5.13 3.17 2.02
N GLY A 76 5.22 1.91 1.59
CA GLY A 76 6.42 1.32 1.03
C GLY A 76 7.53 1.01 2.04
N GLY A 77 7.30 1.28 3.32
CA GLY A 77 8.24 1.03 4.40
C GLY A 77 8.17 -0.40 4.95
N ARG A 78 8.92 -0.64 6.03
CA ARG A 78 9.06 -1.99 6.64
C ARG A 78 7.90 -2.36 7.57
N GLY A 79 6.82 -1.60 7.60
CA GLY A 79 5.73 -1.77 8.56
C GLY A 79 6.20 -1.47 9.99
N GLY A 80 5.52 -2.02 10.97
CA GLY A 80 5.90 -1.84 12.38
C GLY A 80 7.15 -2.60 12.84
N ASN A 81 7.91 -3.18 11.93
CA ASN A 81 9.12 -3.97 12.23
C ASN A 81 10.41 -3.16 12.14
N THR A 82 10.35 -1.84 12.21
CA THR A 82 11.52 -0.98 12.19
C THR A 82 11.68 -0.20 13.49
N THR A 83 12.94 -0.03 13.93
CA THR A 83 13.32 0.90 15.00
C THR A 83 13.61 2.30 14.48
N LEU A 84 13.78 2.44 13.15
CA LEU A 84 14.00 3.73 12.50
C LEU A 84 12.74 4.60 12.60
N LYS A 85 12.93 5.91 12.76
CA LYS A 85 11.86 6.87 12.93
C LYS A 85 12.01 8.05 11.98
N ASP A 86 10.89 8.70 11.72
CA ASP A 86 10.82 9.95 10.98
C ASP A 86 11.51 9.85 9.61
N ASN A 87 12.44 10.75 9.29
CA ASN A 87 13.12 10.78 8.01
C ASN A 87 13.94 9.52 7.71
N GLU A 88 14.55 8.91 8.74
CA GLU A 88 15.30 7.66 8.57
C GLU A 88 14.39 6.49 8.18
N ALA A 89 13.19 6.42 8.76
CA ALA A 89 12.20 5.40 8.42
C ALA A 89 11.68 5.56 6.98
N MET A 90 11.78 6.76 6.41
CA MET A 90 11.21 7.14 5.12
C MET A 90 12.25 7.33 4.00
N GLU A 91 13.49 6.88 4.17
CA GLU A 91 14.56 6.98 3.15
C GLU A 91 14.19 6.36 1.79
N HIS A 92 13.28 5.40 1.77
CA HIS A 92 12.78 4.75 0.55
C HIS A 92 11.79 5.60 -0.27
N MET A 93 11.27 6.70 0.28
CA MET A 93 10.23 7.55 -0.34
C MET A 93 10.52 7.98 -1.77
N PRO A 94 11.74 8.39 -2.15
CA PRO A 94 12.01 8.76 -3.54
C PRO A 94 11.76 7.62 -4.55
N ASN A 95 11.97 6.35 -4.14
CA ASN A 95 11.70 5.19 -4.98
C ASN A 95 10.20 4.84 -5.00
N LEU A 96 9.51 5.00 -3.88
CA LEU A 96 8.06 4.85 -3.83
C LEU A 96 7.36 5.86 -4.75
N LEU A 97 7.71 7.14 -4.66
CA LEU A 97 7.07 8.20 -5.45
C LEU A 97 7.26 8.02 -6.95
N LYS A 98 8.38 7.40 -7.41
CA LYS A 98 8.56 7.05 -8.82
C LYS A 98 7.53 6.06 -9.34
N LEU A 99 6.96 5.22 -8.49
CA LEU A 99 5.92 4.27 -8.85
C LEU A 99 4.58 4.95 -9.16
N ALA A 100 4.35 6.17 -8.71
CA ALA A 100 3.11 6.90 -8.94
C ALA A 100 2.79 7.15 -10.42
N ARG A 101 3.82 7.16 -11.29
CA ARG A 101 3.65 7.30 -12.75
C ARG A 101 2.91 6.12 -13.39
N TYR A 102 2.87 4.96 -12.73
CA TYR A 102 2.15 3.78 -13.21
C TYR A 102 0.73 3.78 -12.64
N SER A 103 -0.28 3.84 -13.52
CA SER A 103 -1.69 3.91 -13.13
C SER A 103 -2.19 2.65 -12.41
N ASN A 104 -1.49 1.53 -12.59
CA ASN A 104 -1.76 0.23 -11.99
C ASN A 104 -1.07 0.01 -10.62
N VAL A 105 -0.45 1.05 -10.06
CA VAL A 105 0.17 1.00 -8.71
C VAL A 105 -0.56 1.93 -7.75
N ALA A 106 -0.89 1.40 -6.58
CA ALA A 106 -1.50 2.13 -5.46
C ALA A 106 -0.70 1.91 -4.17
N VAL A 107 -0.95 2.73 -3.14
CA VAL A 107 -0.25 2.70 -1.85
C VAL A 107 -1.24 2.61 -0.71
N LYS A 108 -0.98 1.74 0.26
CA LYS A 108 -1.65 1.77 1.56
C LYS A 108 -0.93 2.75 2.49
N ALA A 109 -1.61 3.82 2.83
CA ALA A 109 -1.22 4.80 3.84
C ALA A 109 -1.48 4.24 5.25
N THR A 110 -0.94 3.05 5.53
CA THR A 110 -1.14 2.31 6.77
C THR A 110 0.10 2.36 7.63
N GLY A 111 -0.08 2.35 8.94
CA GLY A 111 1.03 2.24 9.88
C GLY A 111 1.83 3.54 10.09
N ALA A 112 1.39 4.67 9.56
CA ALA A 112 2.12 5.93 9.62
C ALA A 112 2.57 6.34 11.04
N PRO A 113 1.73 6.28 12.07
CA PRO A 113 2.17 6.58 13.45
C PRO A 113 3.32 5.70 13.94
N GLY A 114 3.42 4.47 13.45
CA GLY A 114 4.49 3.54 13.83
C GLY A 114 5.88 3.96 13.37
N TYR A 115 5.97 4.81 12.35
CA TYR A 115 7.23 5.37 11.85
C TYR A 115 7.63 6.65 12.55
N SER A 116 6.76 7.27 13.35
CA SER A 116 7.06 8.56 13.97
C SER A 116 7.72 8.44 15.33
N GLY A 117 8.69 9.33 15.59
CA GLY A 117 9.19 9.65 16.93
C GLY A 117 8.43 10.79 17.62
N GLU A 118 7.50 11.43 16.90
CA GLU A 118 6.74 12.58 17.39
C GLU A 118 5.44 12.16 18.11
N ALA A 119 4.88 13.11 18.83
CA ALA A 119 3.52 12.97 19.39
C ALA A 119 2.47 13.21 18.31
N TYR A 120 1.24 12.70 18.55
CA TYR A 120 0.07 13.01 17.74
C TYR A 120 -0.05 14.54 17.49
N PRO A 121 -0.36 15.00 16.29
CA PRO A 121 -0.79 14.26 15.10
C PRO A 121 0.33 13.86 14.12
N TYR A 122 1.58 13.69 14.57
CA TYR A 122 2.72 13.19 13.80
C TYR A 122 3.10 14.08 12.60
N PRO A 123 3.50 15.35 12.79
CA PRO A 123 3.71 16.31 11.72
C PRO A 123 4.63 15.86 10.59
N ILE A 124 5.74 15.18 10.92
CA ILE A 124 6.66 14.63 9.90
C ILE A 124 5.94 13.60 9.03
N MET A 125 5.18 12.70 9.65
CA MET A 125 4.42 11.69 8.89
C MET A 125 3.28 12.31 8.08
N GLN A 126 2.64 13.38 8.55
CA GLN A 126 1.66 14.13 7.78
C GLN A 126 2.29 14.65 6.47
N GLY A 127 3.52 15.17 6.51
CA GLY A 127 4.24 15.62 5.33
C GLY A 127 4.56 14.50 4.33
N TYR A 128 4.87 13.29 4.79
CA TYR A 128 5.05 12.13 3.91
C TYR A 128 3.75 11.61 3.33
N LEU A 129 2.67 11.59 4.10
CA LEU A 129 1.34 11.23 3.62
C LEU A 129 0.83 12.20 2.55
N GLU A 130 1.07 13.49 2.72
CA GLU A 130 0.78 14.52 1.71
C GLU A 130 1.53 14.26 0.41
N GLN A 131 2.84 14.00 0.44
CA GLN A 131 3.62 13.64 -0.73
C GLN A 131 3.06 12.41 -1.47
N ILE A 132 2.65 11.38 -0.73
CA ILE A 132 2.03 10.18 -1.32
C ILE A 132 0.69 10.54 -1.97
N TYR A 133 -0.16 11.29 -1.27
CA TYR A 133 -1.45 11.72 -1.78
C TYR A 133 -1.31 12.58 -3.05
N ASP A 134 -0.37 13.52 -3.07
CA ASP A 134 -0.11 14.37 -4.24
C ASP A 134 0.37 13.55 -5.44
N ALA A 135 1.20 12.54 -5.21
CA ALA A 135 1.75 11.71 -6.27
C ALA A 135 0.76 10.66 -6.81
N PHE A 136 0.07 9.95 -5.93
CA PHE A 136 -0.81 8.82 -6.31
C PHE A 136 -2.27 9.24 -6.49
N GLY A 137 -2.68 10.34 -5.89
CA GLY A 137 -4.07 10.82 -5.88
C GLY A 137 -5.00 10.00 -4.98
N PRO A 138 -6.25 10.48 -4.77
CA PRO A 138 -7.19 9.88 -3.82
C PRO A 138 -7.66 8.46 -4.21
N HIS A 139 -7.63 8.13 -5.49
CA HIS A 139 -8.06 6.82 -6.00
C HIS A 139 -7.01 5.71 -5.82
N ARG A 140 -5.76 6.08 -5.45
CA ARG A 140 -4.65 5.14 -5.31
C ARG A 140 -3.89 5.31 -3.99
N THR A 141 -4.45 6.04 -3.04
CA THR A 141 -3.98 6.20 -1.65
C THR A 141 -5.03 5.63 -0.71
N PHE A 142 -4.69 4.57 0.03
CA PHE A 142 -5.65 3.82 0.83
C PHE A 142 -5.31 3.91 2.32
N TRP A 143 -6.22 4.45 3.11
CA TRP A 143 -6.12 4.45 4.56
C TRP A 143 -6.19 3.04 5.16
N GLY A 144 -5.55 2.86 6.30
CA GLY A 144 -5.64 1.69 7.17
C GLY A 144 -4.73 1.88 8.38
N THR A 145 -4.81 1.01 9.39
CA THR A 145 -4.14 1.24 10.66
C THR A 145 -2.88 0.40 10.88
N ASP A 146 -2.93 -0.91 10.66
CA ASP A 146 -1.96 -1.85 11.24
C ASP A 146 -1.93 -1.75 12.80
N ILE A 147 -3.12 -1.68 13.41
CA ILE A 147 -3.34 -1.28 14.81
C ILE A 147 -2.46 -2.02 15.82
N THR A 148 -2.09 -3.27 15.56
CA THR A 148 -1.24 -4.07 16.46
C THR A 148 0.19 -3.54 16.59
N LYS A 149 0.59 -2.61 15.71
CA LYS A 149 1.91 -2.00 15.64
C LYS A 149 1.89 -0.51 15.98
N MET A 150 0.72 0.05 16.26
CA MET A 150 0.58 1.50 16.46
C MET A 150 0.92 1.92 17.88
N PRO A 151 1.61 3.06 18.06
CA PRO A 151 1.89 3.65 19.36
C PRO A 151 0.70 4.48 19.88
N CYS A 152 -0.43 4.48 19.20
CA CYS A 152 -1.58 5.33 19.45
C CYS A 152 -2.90 4.54 19.45
N SER A 153 -3.96 5.19 19.88
CA SER A 153 -5.30 4.61 19.90
C SER A 153 -5.90 4.43 18.50
N TRP A 154 -6.90 3.56 18.39
CA TRP A 154 -7.70 3.41 17.18
C TRP A 154 -8.33 4.75 16.74
N THR A 155 -8.83 5.53 17.69
CA THR A 155 -9.42 6.85 17.42
C THR A 155 -8.40 7.78 16.78
N GLU A 156 -7.18 7.86 17.32
CA GLU A 156 -6.11 8.70 16.75
C GLU A 156 -5.69 8.25 15.35
N CYS A 157 -5.71 6.96 15.05
CA CYS A 157 -5.47 6.48 13.68
C CYS A 157 -6.52 7.00 12.69
N ILE A 158 -7.77 7.21 13.13
CA ILE A 158 -8.85 7.76 12.30
C ILE A 158 -8.73 9.28 12.22
N THR A 159 -8.68 9.95 13.38
CA THR A 159 -8.70 11.42 13.46
C THR A 159 -7.47 12.06 12.80
N MET A 160 -6.35 11.37 12.78
CA MET A 160 -5.16 11.75 12.02
C MET A 160 -5.47 12.07 10.54
N PHE A 161 -6.40 11.32 9.93
CA PHE A 161 -6.82 11.54 8.53
C PHE A 161 -8.09 12.38 8.41
N THR A 162 -9.02 12.26 9.36
CA THR A 162 -10.33 12.91 9.25
C THR A 162 -10.35 14.33 9.80
N GLU A 163 -9.44 14.66 10.71
CA GLU A 163 -9.41 15.95 11.41
C GLU A 163 -8.10 16.70 11.21
N GLU A 164 -6.95 16.00 11.28
CA GLU A 164 -5.62 16.62 11.28
C GLU A 164 -4.98 16.75 9.90
N ALA A 165 -5.33 15.87 8.94
CA ALA A 165 -4.81 15.90 7.59
C ALA A 165 -5.37 17.08 6.78
N ARG A 166 -4.78 18.26 6.95
CA ARG A 166 -5.20 19.51 6.27
C ARG A 166 -5.00 19.45 4.76
N TRP A 167 -4.06 18.63 4.31
CA TRP A 167 -3.78 18.36 2.91
C TRP A 167 -4.87 17.50 2.25
N LEU A 168 -5.63 16.70 3.04
CA LEU A 168 -6.68 15.84 2.51
C LEU A 168 -7.99 16.62 2.34
N ASN A 169 -8.34 16.88 1.11
CA ASN A 169 -9.56 17.59 0.80
C ASN A 169 -10.81 16.77 1.17
N LYS A 170 -11.88 17.47 1.56
CA LYS A 170 -13.11 16.85 2.07
C LYS A 170 -13.79 15.91 1.07
N ASN A 171 -13.69 16.23 -0.24
CA ASN A 171 -14.32 15.43 -1.29
C ASN A 171 -13.59 14.08 -1.49
N ASP A 172 -12.26 14.07 -1.27
CA ASP A 172 -11.43 12.89 -1.47
C ASP A 172 -11.33 12.02 -0.21
N ARG A 173 -11.81 12.53 0.93
CA ARG A 173 -11.72 11.82 2.21
C ARG A 173 -12.40 10.45 2.16
N ALA A 174 -13.60 10.35 1.59
CA ALA A 174 -14.32 9.08 1.48
C ALA A 174 -13.55 8.08 0.60
N LEU A 175 -12.92 8.56 -0.49
CA LEU A 175 -12.07 7.75 -1.35
C LEU A 175 -10.89 7.17 -0.56
N VAL A 176 -10.07 8.03 0.06
CA VAL A 176 -8.89 7.62 0.82
C VAL A 176 -9.25 6.70 1.99
N MET A 177 -10.34 7.01 2.71
CA MET A 177 -10.76 6.25 3.91
C MET A 177 -11.41 4.90 3.61
N GLY A 178 -11.79 4.60 2.36
CA GLY A 178 -12.36 3.28 2.06
C GLY A 178 -12.88 3.04 0.65
N ASP A 179 -13.48 4.02 -0.01
CA ASP A 179 -14.15 3.78 -1.29
C ASP A 179 -13.18 3.37 -2.39
N ALA A 180 -12.01 4.00 -2.43
CA ALA A 180 -11.01 3.74 -3.45
C ALA A 180 -10.42 2.31 -3.35
N ILE A 181 -10.13 1.82 -2.14
CA ILE A 181 -9.61 0.46 -1.98
C ILE A 181 -10.66 -0.59 -2.36
N CYS A 182 -11.95 -0.35 -2.06
CA CYS A 182 -13.03 -1.23 -2.48
C CYS A 182 -13.10 -1.34 -4.00
N ALA A 183 -13.05 -0.21 -4.70
CA ALA A 183 -13.03 -0.18 -6.16
C ALA A 183 -11.76 -0.85 -6.73
N TRP A 184 -10.60 -0.59 -6.11
CA TRP A 184 -9.31 -1.16 -6.54
C TRP A 184 -9.26 -2.67 -6.44
N TRP A 185 -9.81 -3.24 -5.36
CA TRP A 185 -9.83 -4.68 -5.13
C TRP A 185 -11.06 -5.37 -5.73
N GLY A 186 -12.04 -4.62 -6.26
CA GLY A 186 -13.28 -5.15 -6.79
C GLY A 186 -14.21 -5.69 -5.69
N TRP A 187 -14.16 -5.07 -4.50
CA TRP A 187 -15.04 -5.42 -3.39
C TRP A 187 -16.37 -4.69 -3.52
N ASP A 188 -17.42 -5.46 -3.82
CA ASP A 188 -18.79 -4.95 -3.82
C ASP A 188 -19.36 -4.91 -2.39
N ARG A 189 -19.47 -3.70 -1.84
CA ARG A 189 -20.03 -3.48 -0.49
C ARG A 189 -21.53 -3.69 -0.41
N SER A 190 -22.25 -3.71 -1.53
CA SER A 190 -23.70 -3.97 -1.53
C SER A 190 -24.02 -5.42 -1.13
N ASN A 191 -23.06 -6.32 -1.23
CA ASN A 191 -23.15 -7.72 -0.84
C ASN A 191 -22.63 -8.01 0.57
N THR A 192 -22.29 -7.00 1.34
CA THR A 192 -21.89 -7.18 2.75
C THR A 192 -23.14 -7.30 3.62
N LEU A 193 -23.27 -8.42 4.32
CA LEU A 193 -24.35 -8.79 5.22
C LEU A 193 -24.66 -7.74 6.28
#